data_b84da006f813551939fc6645df8d043c
#
_entry.id   b84da006f813551939fc6645df8d043c
#
_cell.length_a   1.000
_cell.length_b   1.000
_cell.length_c   1.000
_cell.angle_alpha   90.00
_cell.angle_beta   90.00
_cell.angle_gamma   90.00
#
_symmetry.space_group_name_H-M   'P 1'
#
loop_
_entity.id
_entity.type
_entity.pdbx_description
1 polymer ?
#
loop_
_entity_poly.entity_id
_entity_poly.type
_entity_poly.pdbx_seq_one_letter_code
_entity_poly.pdbx_strand_id
1 'polypeptide(L)' 'MYFPRLEDLRVDHDKTQIQIAEYLNLNREVYRRYEKGLREIPVWALVKLAELYHTSTDYLLG' A
#
# COMPACT_ATOMS: atom_id res chain seq x y z
N MET A 1 -0.69 11.95 -4.55
CA MET A 1 -0.61 11.22 -5.82
C MET A 1 -1.28 9.86 -5.66
N TYR A 2 -2.01 9.41 -6.68
CA TYR A 2 -2.80 8.19 -6.61
C TYR A 2 -2.09 7.04 -7.32
N PHE A 3 -1.93 5.93 -6.62
CA PHE A 3 -1.31 4.73 -7.19
C PHE A 3 -2.31 3.58 -7.14
N PRO A 4 -3.08 3.35 -8.21
CA PRO A 4 -4.16 2.34 -8.19
C PRO A 4 -3.67 0.92 -7.95
N ARG A 5 -2.42 0.60 -8.25
CA ARG A 5 -1.88 -0.74 -8.01
C ARG A 5 -1.78 -1.13 -6.55
N LEU A 6 -1.74 -0.15 -5.64
CA LEU A 6 -1.75 -0.44 -4.21
C LEU A 6 -3.02 -1.18 -3.82
N GLU A 7 -4.16 -0.69 -4.27
CA GLU A 7 -5.43 -1.35 -3.99
C GLU A 7 -5.56 -2.66 -4.76
N ASP A 8 -5.17 -2.66 -6.04
CA ASP A 8 -5.28 -3.84 -6.89
C ASP A 8 -4.51 -5.02 -6.30
N LEU A 9 -3.26 -4.80 -5.87
CA LEU A 9 -2.45 -5.85 -5.29
C LEU A 9 -3.00 -6.32 -3.95
N ARG A 10 -3.49 -5.38 -3.14
CA ARG A 10 -4.09 -5.73 -1.86
C ARG A 10 -5.28 -6.67 -2.05
N VAL A 11 -6.17 -6.32 -2.97
CA VAL A 11 -7.35 -7.12 -3.26
C VAL A 11 -6.94 -8.49 -3.85
N ASP A 12 -5.98 -8.49 -4.77
CA ASP A 12 -5.48 -9.72 -5.39
C ASP A 12 -4.89 -10.69 -4.37
N HIS A 13 -4.31 -10.17 -3.28
CA HIS A 13 -3.74 -10.99 -2.21
C HIS A 13 -4.72 -11.24 -1.07
N ASP A 14 -6.01 -10.94 -1.27
CA ASP A 14 -7.07 -11.15 -0.27
C ASP A 14 -6.77 -10.47 1.06
N LYS A 15 -6.20 -9.28 1.02
CA LYS A 15 -5.87 -8.50 2.22
C LYS A 15 -6.84 -7.35 2.40
N THR A 16 -7.17 -7.06 3.67
CA THR A 16 -7.98 -5.89 4.00
C THR A 16 -7.08 -4.68 4.26
N GLN A 17 -7.66 -3.48 4.24
CA GLN A 17 -6.93 -2.28 4.59
C GLN A 17 -6.38 -2.35 6.01
N ILE A 18 -7.15 -2.95 6.94
CA ILE A 18 -6.71 -3.12 8.32
C ILE A 18 -5.45 -4.00 8.38
N GLN A 19 -5.45 -5.11 7.65
CA GLN A 19 -4.30 -6.03 7.64
C GLN A 19 -3.04 -5.33 7.12
N ILE A 20 -3.16 -4.55 6.06
CA ILE A 20 -2.01 -3.83 5.51
C ILE A 20 -1.55 -2.72 6.46
N ALA A 21 -2.49 -1.99 7.06
CA ALA A 21 -2.14 -0.96 8.04
C ALA A 21 -1.38 -1.57 9.23
N GLU A 22 -1.82 -2.71 9.72
CA GLU A 22 -1.13 -3.41 10.81
C GLU A 22 0.27 -3.84 10.38
N TYR A 23 0.42 -4.36 9.17
CA TYR A 23 1.72 -4.73 8.63
C TYR A 23 2.68 -3.54 8.59
N LEU A 24 2.17 -2.36 8.24
CA LEU A 24 2.95 -1.13 8.17
C LEU A 24 3.07 -0.42 9.52
N ASN A 25 2.41 -0.96 10.56
CA ASN A 25 2.37 -0.35 11.88
C ASN A 25 1.71 1.04 11.87
N LEU A 26 0.64 1.16 11.09
CA LEU A 26 -0.14 2.39 10.95
C LEU A 26 -1.59 2.09 11.32
N ASN A 27 -2.39 3.16 11.57
CA ASN A 27 -3.81 2.95 11.69
C ASN A 27 -4.45 2.87 10.30
N ARG A 28 -5.64 2.27 10.23
CA ARG A 28 -6.34 2.03 8.98
C ARG A 28 -6.59 3.32 8.20
N GLU A 29 -6.95 4.42 8.89
CA GLU A 29 -7.27 5.68 8.22
C GLU A 29 -6.07 6.26 7.48
N VAL A 30 -4.89 6.17 8.06
CA VAL A 30 -3.65 6.65 7.41
C VAL A 30 -3.39 5.83 6.15
N TYR A 31 -3.48 4.52 6.24
CA TYR A 31 -3.25 3.66 5.08
C TYR A 31 -4.30 3.92 3.99
N ARG A 32 -5.57 4.05 4.40
CA ARG A 32 -6.65 4.34 3.45
C ARG A 32 -6.35 5.61 2.64
N ARG A 33 -5.84 6.64 3.29
CA ARG A 33 -5.48 7.89 2.62
C ARG A 33 -4.35 7.69 1.61
N TYR A 34 -3.38 6.84 1.94
CA TYR A 34 -2.32 6.49 0.99
C TYR A 34 -2.92 5.80 -0.24
N GLU A 35 -3.80 4.84 -0.03
CA GLU A 35 -4.39 4.07 -1.11
C GLU A 35 -5.27 4.93 -2.02
N LYS A 36 -5.96 5.90 -1.44
CA LYS A 36 -6.86 6.79 -2.20
C LYS A 36 -6.16 8.03 -2.78
N GLY A 37 -4.87 8.17 -2.55
CA GLY A 37 -4.12 9.31 -3.07
C GLY A 37 -4.37 10.61 -2.33
N LEU A 38 -5.01 10.57 -1.16
CA LEU A 38 -5.28 11.74 -0.34
C LEU A 38 -4.05 12.16 0.47
N ARG A 39 -3.09 11.28 0.60
CA ARG A 39 -1.85 11.53 1.32
C ARG A 39 -0.73 10.78 0.60
N GLU A 40 0.42 11.41 0.47
CA GLU A 40 1.56 10.80 -0.22
C GLU A 40 2.16 9.68 0.60
N ILE A 41 2.29 8.49 0.00
CA ILE A 41 2.85 7.33 0.68
C ILE A 41 4.38 7.47 0.78
N PRO A 42 4.97 7.26 1.96
CA PRO A 42 6.42 7.38 2.11
C PRO A 42 7.16 6.19 1.48
N VAL A 43 8.42 6.43 1.12
CA VAL A 43 9.23 5.42 0.45
C VAL A 43 9.36 4.13 1.27
N TRP A 44 9.53 4.25 2.60
CA TRP A 44 9.68 3.05 3.45
C TRP A 44 8.45 2.15 3.37
N ALA A 45 7.27 2.74 3.24
CA ALA A 45 6.03 1.96 3.13
C ALA A 45 5.95 1.27 1.77
N LEU A 46 6.37 1.96 0.70
CA LEU A 46 6.43 1.35 -0.64
C LEU A 46 7.37 0.16 -0.65
N VAL A 47 8.54 0.29 -0.03
CA VAL A 47 9.51 -0.81 0.04
C VAL A 47 8.92 -2.01 0.78
N LYS A 48 8.26 -1.76 1.91
CA LYS A 48 7.64 -2.84 2.68
C LYS A 48 6.52 -3.53 1.89
N LEU A 49 5.72 -2.77 1.17
CA LEU A 49 4.65 -3.34 0.36
C LEU A 49 5.21 -4.14 -0.82
N ALA A 50 6.28 -3.66 -1.44
CA ALA A 50 6.94 -4.39 -2.51
C ALA A 50 7.45 -5.74 -2.00
N GLU A 51 8.03 -5.78 -0.81
CA GLU A 51 8.47 -7.03 -0.20
C GLU A 51 7.30 -7.95 0.10
N LEU A 52 6.21 -7.40 0.64
CA LEU A 52 5.02 -8.18 0.97
C LEU A 52 4.42 -8.84 -0.26
N TYR A 53 4.32 -8.09 -1.35
CA TYR A 53 3.70 -8.56 -2.59
C TYR A 53 4.68 -9.22 -3.55
N HIS A 54 5.94 -9.35 -3.17
CA HIS A 54 6.99 -9.93 -4.02
C HIS A 54 7.08 -9.24 -5.37
N THR A 55 7.11 -7.90 -5.35
CA THR A 55 7.20 -7.10 -6.57
C THR A 55 8.17 -5.93 -6.34
N SER A 56 8.30 -5.06 -7.34
CA SER A 56 9.19 -3.91 -7.25
C SER A 56 8.40 -2.65 -6.85
N THR A 57 9.11 -1.66 -6.31
CA THR A 57 8.50 -0.36 -6.05
C THR A 57 8.08 0.31 -7.36
N ASP A 58 8.82 0.09 -8.44
CA ASP A 58 8.48 0.61 -9.76
C ASP A 58 7.12 0.11 -10.21
N TYR A 59 6.84 -1.17 -9.98
CA TYR A 59 5.54 -1.75 -10.31
C TYR A 59 4.41 -1.09 -9.50
N LEU A 60 4.65 -0.82 -8.22
CA LEU A 60 3.65 -0.18 -7.36
C LEU A 60 3.33 1.24 -7.81
N LEU A 61 4.33 1.93 -8.32
CA LEU A 61 4.15 3.32 -8.76
C LEU A 61 3.54 3.42 -10.17
N GLY A 62 3.55 2.31 -10.88
CA GLY A 62 3.03 2.30 -12.24
C GLY A 62 4.05 2.75 -13.23
#